data_d702d883f55c47dfb51eb8ff8734a7e0
#
_entry.id   d702d883f55c47dfb51eb8ff8734a7e0
#
_cell.length_a   1.000
_cell.length_b   1.000
_cell.length_c   1.000
_cell.angle_alpha   90.00
_cell.angle_beta   90.00
_cell.angle_gamma   90.00
#
_symmetry.space_group_name_H-M   'P 1'
#
loop_
_entity.id
_entity.type
_entity.pdbx_description
1 polymer ?
#
loop_
_entity_poly.entity_id
_entity_poly.type
_entity_poly.pdbx_seq_one_letter_code
_entity_poly.pdbx_strand_id
1 'polypeptide(L)'
;MNLRKMFILPLSLLVLGGALVSCGGGGNTTSGDELRICVYDGGYGTEWLDQMAADYTAKTGITVVTDVDSTILDRIEDQLENVSDYDIYMSHDINWQNFAARGLLANLDDLYTRNVEGYENTTFLDRVIDGAVEYSKTAGEDGTEHFYKVCYTQGAGGFIYNMDMFEENGWTVPTTYDELVALCNTINNAQILIEGTRNTVKPIAWSGADRQYYWDYIVFEWWAQLAGETKIETFKQFASPEVYNPDGNYKEFIEAYEMWYDLIALTPANSTADSYSQKLISAQSQFANGEVAMIPYAQWAKKEIKNAIGKDLDFDIAMMQTPKAVAGAQDYNYLVGFGDSMIVPENTPNQELAKDFLAYMATEEACRTFVEKAEGAFLAFDYSDVDLSAIEANDTYIKSVHEKLTNSKGFHLASKNDIAVWNVNVFMPWIENKYFYQSACSEPTANTPAVVGADIYNRAQQGWSVWARNAGITY
;
A
#
# COMPACT_ATOMS: atom_id res chain seq x y z
N MET A 1 -21.94 42.40 43.75
CA MET A 1 -22.33 41.99 45.13
C MET A 1 -22.61 40.49 45.08
N ASN A 2 -21.71 39.75 45.74
CA ASN A 2 -21.86 38.37 46.26
C ASN A 2 -22.14 37.22 45.26
N LEU A 3 -21.57 36.03 45.38
CA LEU A 3 -20.52 35.41 46.23
C LEU A 3 -20.09 34.09 45.55
N ARG A 4 -18.84 33.77 45.67
CA ARG A 4 -18.22 32.46 45.37
C ARG A 4 -18.93 31.34 46.13
N LYS A 5 -19.06 30.16 45.48
CA LYS A 5 -19.01 28.89 46.21
C LYS A 5 -18.00 27.94 45.52
N MET A 6 -16.91 27.79 46.21
CA MET A 6 -15.86 26.82 46.06
C MET A 6 -16.34 25.49 46.63
N PHE A 7 -16.32 24.40 45.84
CA PHE A 7 -16.45 23.06 46.37
C PHE A 7 -15.09 22.37 46.37
N ILE A 8 -14.68 22.05 47.58
CA ILE A 8 -13.47 21.26 47.90
C ILE A 8 -13.90 19.80 47.89
N LEU A 9 -13.23 18.98 47.08
CA LEU A 9 -13.27 17.51 47.17
C LEU A 9 -12.10 17.01 48.02
N PRO A 10 -12.33 16.01 48.87
CA PRO A 10 -11.29 15.50 49.74
C PRO A 10 -10.34 14.52 49.01
N LEU A 11 -9.10 14.73 49.30
CA LEU A 11 -7.93 13.90 48.95
C LEU A 11 -8.00 12.62 49.81
N SER A 12 -8.20 11.44 49.18
CA SER A 12 -7.95 10.17 49.85
C SER A 12 -6.57 9.65 49.45
N LEU A 13 -5.64 9.76 50.40
CA LEU A 13 -4.33 9.09 50.35
C LEU A 13 -4.55 7.58 50.45
N LEU A 14 -4.04 6.82 49.47
CA LEU A 14 -3.71 5.43 49.62
C LEU A 14 -2.21 5.28 49.42
N VAL A 15 -1.55 5.09 50.57
CA VAL A 15 -0.15 4.67 50.64
C VAL A 15 -0.14 3.16 50.49
N LEU A 16 0.55 2.63 49.50
CA LEU A 16 1.04 1.24 49.53
C LEU A 16 2.38 1.12 48.83
N GLY A 17 3.34 0.79 49.63
CA GLY A 17 4.39 -0.17 49.48
C GLY A 17 5.38 0.03 48.37
N GLY A 18 6.54 0.59 48.73
CA GLY A 18 7.69 0.66 47.84
C GLY A 18 8.21 -0.71 47.45
N ALA A 19 8.54 -0.82 46.18
CA ALA A 19 9.66 -1.62 45.75
C ALA A 19 10.63 -0.69 45.03
N LEU A 20 11.73 -0.40 45.67
CA LEU A 20 12.89 0.22 45.08
C LEU A 20 13.42 -0.77 44.03
N VAL A 21 13.19 -0.50 42.74
CA VAL A 21 14.00 -1.07 41.68
C VAL A 21 15.09 -0.06 41.35
N SER A 22 16.28 -0.48 41.74
CA SER A 22 17.57 0.12 41.52
C SER A 22 17.77 0.40 40.02
N CYS A 23 18.04 1.64 39.65
CA CYS A 23 18.81 1.94 38.47
C CYS A 23 20.20 1.38 38.64
N GLY A 24 20.51 0.31 37.94
CA GLY A 24 21.81 -0.32 37.88
C GLY A 24 22.08 -0.91 36.53
N GLY A 25 22.98 -0.27 35.81
CA GLY A 25 23.97 -0.81 34.93
C GLY A 25 23.53 -1.78 33.83
N GLY A 26 24.00 -1.49 32.61
CA GLY A 26 23.92 -2.33 31.42
C GLY A 26 24.00 -3.83 31.76
N GLY A 27 22.88 -4.50 31.65
CA GLY A 27 22.81 -5.94 31.57
C GLY A 27 23.03 -6.31 30.12
N ASN A 28 24.09 -7.06 29.83
CA ASN A 28 24.13 -7.89 28.64
C ASN A 28 22.84 -8.70 28.62
N THR A 29 21.89 -8.36 27.77
CA THR A 29 20.85 -9.31 27.37
C THR A 29 21.59 -10.43 26.66
N THR A 30 21.47 -11.62 27.16
CA THR A 30 21.94 -12.83 26.47
C THR A 30 21.24 -12.86 25.13
N SER A 31 22.02 -12.83 24.03
CA SER A 31 21.48 -13.04 22.68
C SER A 31 20.65 -14.33 22.71
N GLY A 32 19.38 -14.26 22.40
CA GLY A 32 18.56 -15.44 22.22
C GLY A 32 17.19 -15.47 22.90
N ASP A 33 16.85 -14.53 23.81
CA ASP A 33 15.58 -14.60 24.56
C ASP A 33 14.58 -13.47 24.21
N GLU A 34 14.99 -12.46 23.45
CA GLU A 34 14.15 -11.30 23.07
C GLU A 34 14.41 -10.91 21.63
N LEU A 35 13.34 -10.71 20.87
CA LEU A 35 13.33 -10.16 19.52
C LEU A 35 12.66 -8.79 19.54
N ARG A 36 13.30 -7.78 18.95
CA ARG A 36 12.79 -6.40 18.88
C ARG A 36 12.44 -6.00 17.47
N ILE A 37 11.21 -5.54 17.27
CA ILE A 37 10.67 -5.19 15.95
C ILE A 37 10.21 -3.74 15.96
N CYS A 38 10.72 -2.93 15.02
CA CYS A 38 10.21 -1.61 14.74
C CYS A 38 9.26 -1.65 13.54
N VAL A 39 8.03 -1.16 13.71
CA VAL A 39 7.04 -1.08 12.65
C VAL A 39 6.58 0.35 12.43
N TYR A 40 6.44 0.73 11.16
CA TYR A 40 5.74 1.94 10.76
C TYR A 40 4.24 1.62 10.61
N ASP A 41 3.37 2.43 11.25
CA ASP A 41 1.92 2.31 11.06
C ASP A 41 1.50 3.02 9.78
N GLY A 42 1.40 2.27 8.69
CA GLY A 42 1.13 2.74 7.33
C GLY A 42 -0.29 2.49 6.85
N GLY A 43 -1.29 2.45 7.72
CA GLY A 43 -2.69 2.23 7.33
C GLY A 43 -3.23 0.82 7.64
N TYR A 44 -2.34 -0.13 7.94
CA TYR A 44 -2.73 -1.50 8.35
C TYR A 44 -3.07 -1.60 9.84
N GLY A 45 -2.78 -0.55 10.63
CA GLY A 45 -2.69 -0.66 12.08
C GLY A 45 -1.51 -1.53 12.52
N THR A 46 -1.41 -1.79 13.81
CA THR A 46 -0.32 -2.60 14.39
C THR A 46 -0.83 -3.78 15.23
N GLU A 47 -2.13 -3.90 15.44
CA GLU A 47 -2.74 -4.95 16.26
C GLU A 47 -2.46 -6.37 15.73
N TRP A 48 -2.23 -6.50 14.42
CA TRP A 48 -1.82 -7.76 13.81
C TRP A 48 -0.43 -8.19 14.31
N LEU A 49 0.51 -7.24 14.44
CA LEU A 49 1.87 -7.53 14.90
C LEU A 49 1.89 -7.88 16.40
N ASP A 50 1.10 -7.14 17.20
CA ASP A 50 0.96 -7.43 18.63
C ASP A 50 0.38 -8.84 18.85
N GLN A 51 -0.61 -9.25 18.04
CA GLN A 51 -1.16 -10.61 18.13
C GLN A 51 -0.14 -11.65 17.68
N MET A 52 0.54 -11.46 16.54
CA MET A 52 1.57 -12.36 16.06
C MET A 52 2.74 -12.49 17.07
N ALA A 53 3.14 -11.39 17.68
CA ALA A 53 4.17 -11.38 18.72
C ALA A 53 3.76 -12.22 19.95
N ALA A 54 2.48 -12.10 20.38
CA ALA A 54 1.94 -12.88 21.48
C ALA A 54 1.87 -14.39 21.13
N ASP A 55 1.38 -14.72 19.93
CA ASP A 55 1.26 -16.11 19.46
C ASP A 55 2.63 -16.78 19.29
N TYR A 56 3.58 -16.06 18.69
CA TYR A 56 4.96 -16.51 18.54
C TYR A 56 5.64 -16.74 19.92
N THR A 57 5.46 -15.79 20.86
CA THR A 57 5.97 -15.93 22.22
C THR A 57 5.37 -17.13 22.92
N ALA A 58 4.07 -17.34 22.81
CA ALA A 58 3.40 -18.51 23.42
C ALA A 58 3.91 -19.84 22.84
N LYS A 59 4.24 -19.85 21.55
CA LYS A 59 4.72 -21.03 20.83
C LYS A 59 6.17 -21.36 21.10
N THR A 60 7.04 -20.36 21.14
CA THR A 60 8.51 -20.53 21.18
C THR A 60 9.13 -20.23 22.52
N GLY A 61 8.47 -19.45 23.36
CA GLY A 61 9.03 -18.90 24.60
C GLY A 61 9.92 -17.66 24.40
N ILE A 62 10.14 -17.23 23.14
CA ILE A 62 10.90 -16.02 22.82
C ILE A 62 10.01 -14.80 23.03
N THR A 63 10.47 -13.82 23.80
CA THR A 63 9.76 -12.55 23.97
C THR A 63 9.90 -11.70 22.70
N VAL A 64 8.79 -11.25 22.12
CA VAL A 64 8.80 -10.30 21.02
C VAL A 64 8.33 -8.95 21.52
N VAL A 65 9.18 -7.93 21.34
CA VAL A 65 8.89 -6.53 21.70
C VAL A 65 8.65 -5.74 20.40
N THR A 66 7.50 -5.10 20.33
CA THR A 66 7.07 -4.32 19.15
C THR A 66 7.05 -2.83 19.50
N ASP A 67 7.69 -2.01 18.68
CA ASP A 67 7.68 -0.57 18.81
C ASP A 67 7.10 0.07 17.52
N VAL A 68 6.16 0.99 17.68
CA VAL A 68 5.58 1.75 16.56
C VAL A 68 6.32 3.07 16.43
N ASP A 69 6.96 3.33 15.29
CA ASP A 69 7.71 4.55 15.06
C ASP A 69 7.46 5.14 13.66
N SER A 70 6.69 6.22 13.62
CA SER A 70 6.37 6.94 12.38
C SER A 70 7.55 7.78 11.84
N THR A 71 8.65 7.88 12.59
CA THR A 71 9.84 8.67 12.23
C THR A 71 11.06 7.80 11.94
N ILE A 72 10.90 6.49 11.92
CA ILE A 72 12.03 5.56 11.79
C ILE A 72 12.88 5.80 10.55
N LEU A 73 12.27 6.21 9.44
CA LEU A 73 13.00 6.49 8.18
C LEU A 73 14.02 7.61 8.32
N ASP A 74 13.81 8.56 9.25
CA ASP A 74 14.72 9.68 9.48
C ASP A 74 16.04 9.25 10.15
N ARG A 75 16.07 8.06 10.77
CA ARG A 75 17.20 7.58 11.58
C ARG A 75 17.62 6.14 11.32
N ILE A 76 16.91 5.42 10.44
CA ILE A 76 17.20 3.99 10.18
C ILE A 76 18.66 3.80 9.68
N GLU A 77 19.16 4.72 8.83
CA GLU A 77 20.52 4.65 8.32
C GLU A 77 21.56 4.71 9.46
N ASP A 78 21.38 5.64 10.41
CA ASP A 78 22.27 5.75 11.58
C ASP A 78 22.23 4.51 12.47
N GLN A 79 21.07 3.89 12.64
CA GLN A 79 20.89 2.63 13.35
C GLN A 79 21.63 1.49 12.66
N LEU A 80 21.52 1.37 11.33
CA LEU A 80 22.18 0.33 10.57
C LEU A 80 23.71 0.49 10.53
N GLU A 81 24.21 1.73 10.51
CA GLU A 81 25.65 2.00 10.48
C GLU A 81 26.35 1.80 11.85
N ASN A 82 25.63 1.99 12.95
CA ASN A 82 26.22 1.97 14.29
C ASN A 82 25.75 0.76 15.12
N VAL A 83 24.70 0.94 15.89
CA VAL A 83 24.09 -0.12 16.73
C VAL A 83 22.60 -0.05 16.51
N SER A 84 22.04 -1.15 16.04
CA SER A 84 20.61 -1.25 15.85
C SER A 84 19.89 -1.49 17.19
N ASP A 85 18.85 -0.70 17.46
CA ASP A 85 17.97 -0.92 18.60
C ASP A 85 16.95 -2.05 18.33
N TYR A 86 16.81 -2.46 17.07
CA TYR A 86 15.84 -3.45 16.61
C TYR A 86 16.49 -4.53 15.74
N ASP A 87 15.88 -5.70 15.75
CA ASP A 87 16.30 -6.87 14.99
C ASP A 87 15.59 -6.94 13.62
N ILE A 88 14.39 -6.34 13.53
CA ILE A 88 13.63 -6.23 12.29
C ILE A 88 13.08 -4.80 12.18
N TYR A 89 13.20 -4.22 10.99
CA TYR A 89 12.51 -2.99 10.61
C TYR A 89 11.45 -3.29 9.55
N MET A 90 10.23 -2.80 9.77
CA MET A 90 9.08 -2.94 8.86
C MET A 90 8.58 -1.55 8.47
N SER A 91 8.81 -1.11 7.24
CA SER A 91 8.37 0.22 6.77
C SER A 91 8.26 0.27 5.25
N HIS A 92 7.52 1.27 4.77
CA HIS A 92 7.57 1.70 3.37
C HIS A 92 8.87 2.47 3.08
N ASP A 93 9.20 2.64 1.82
CA ASP A 93 10.28 3.52 1.31
C ASP A 93 11.67 3.32 1.95
N ILE A 94 11.96 2.15 2.52
CA ILE A 94 13.31 1.81 3.00
C ILE A 94 14.25 1.75 1.79
N ASN A 95 15.36 2.48 1.83
CA ASN A 95 16.40 2.46 0.79
C ASN A 95 17.28 1.19 0.90
N TRP A 96 16.62 0.03 0.93
CA TRP A 96 17.21 -1.27 1.25
C TRP A 96 18.30 -1.70 0.25
N GLN A 97 18.18 -1.37 -1.05
CA GLN A 97 19.20 -1.71 -2.05
C GLN A 97 20.52 -0.97 -1.75
N ASN A 98 20.44 0.31 -1.37
CA ASN A 98 21.62 1.05 -0.98
C ASN A 98 22.24 0.48 0.31
N PHE A 99 21.42 0.12 1.27
CA PHE A 99 21.90 -0.48 2.53
C PHE A 99 22.52 -1.86 2.29
N ALA A 100 21.94 -2.70 1.45
CA ALA A 100 22.51 -3.99 1.05
C ALA A 100 23.86 -3.83 0.35
N ALA A 101 23.97 -2.92 -0.62
CA ALA A 101 25.21 -2.63 -1.33
C ALA A 101 26.35 -2.13 -0.43
N ARG A 102 26.02 -1.60 0.75
CA ARG A 102 26.95 -1.14 1.79
C ARG A 102 27.20 -2.17 2.88
N GLY A 103 26.66 -3.39 2.78
CA GLY A 103 26.83 -4.44 3.77
C GLY A 103 26.12 -4.18 5.11
N LEU A 104 25.06 -3.36 5.12
CA LEU A 104 24.32 -2.97 6.33
C LEU A 104 23.15 -3.89 6.65
N LEU A 105 22.77 -4.78 5.71
CA LEU A 105 21.67 -5.74 5.88
C LEU A 105 22.18 -7.18 5.90
N ALA A 106 21.56 -7.99 6.74
CA ALA A 106 21.80 -9.42 6.78
C ALA A 106 21.38 -10.10 5.49
N ASN A 107 22.18 -11.05 5.02
CA ASN A 107 21.82 -11.94 3.93
C ASN A 107 20.71 -12.90 4.39
N LEU A 108 19.63 -12.97 3.62
CA LEU A 108 18.45 -13.79 3.92
C LEU A 108 18.32 -15.04 3.04
N ASP A 109 19.33 -15.41 2.25
CA ASP A 109 19.26 -16.58 1.34
C ASP A 109 18.88 -17.86 2.08
N ASP A 110 19.37 -18.05 3.28
CA ASP A 110 19.04 -19.22 4.10
C ASP A 110 17.58 -19.20 4.59
N LEU A 111 17.00 -18.02 4.88
CA LEU A 111 15.58 -17.89 5.18
C LEU A 111 14.73 -18.39 4.01
N TYR A 112 15.06 -17.96 2.79
CA TYR A 112 14.28 -18.32 1.60
C TYR A 112 14.31 -19.83 1.28
N THR A 113 15.28 -20.56 1.83
CA THR A 113 15.37 -22.02 1.68
C THR A 113 14.80 -22.81 2.87
N ARG A 114 14.36 -22.15 3.95
CA ARG A 114 13.77 -22.81 5.13
C ARG A 114 12.39 -23.33 4.82
N ASN A 115 12.06 -24.51 5.34
CA ASN A 115 10.68 -25.02 5.30
C ASN A 115 9.80 -24.19 6.24
N VAL A 116 8.60 -23.87 5.78
CA VAL A 116 7.59 -23.15 6.58
C VAL A 116 6.80 -24.17 7.40
N GLU A 117 6.65 -23.90 8.69
CA GLU A 117 5.88 -24.77 9.59
C GLU A 117 4.41 -24.85 9.15
N GLY A 118 3.86 -26.04 9.23
CA GLY A 118 2.49 -26.34 8.79
C GLY A 118 2.35 -26.74 7.33
N TYR A 119 3.40 -26.59 6.52
CA TYR A 119 3.41 -26.97 5.11
C TYR A 119 4.43 -28.09 4.84
N GLU A 120 4.00 -29.14 4.17
CA GLU A 120 4.88 -30.26 3.85
C GLU A 120 5.73 -29.96 2.61
N ASN A 121 7.07 -30.00 2.74
CA ASN A 121 8.03 -29.73 1.66
C ASN A 121 7.89 -28.36 0.98
N THR A 122 7.37 -27.35 1.68
CA THR A 122 7.19 -25.99 1.17
C THR A 122 8.20 -25.08 1.85
N THR A 123 9.03 -24.42 1.05
CA THR A 123 10.02 -23.45 1.54
C THR A 123 9.40 -22.07 1.71
N PHE A 124 10.09 -21.17 2.41
CA PHE A 124 9.70 -19.76 2.50
C PHE A 124 9.62 -19.13 1.09
N LEU A 125 10.55 -19.49 0.19
CA LEU A 125 10.51 -19.05 -1.21
C LEU A 125 9.22 -19.47 -1.92
N ASP A 126 8.76 -20.71 -1.69
CA ASP A 126 7.54 -21.22 -2.31
C ASP A 126 6.28 -20.51 -1.80
N ARG A 127 6.35 -19.85 -0.63
CA ARG A 127 5.25 -19.07 -0.05
C ARG A 127 5.21 -17.64 -0.55
N VAL A 128 6.32 -17.09 -1.01
CA VAL A 128 6.40 -15.70 -1.50
C VAL A 128 5.73 -15.60 -2.87
N ILE A 129 4.83 -14.63 -3.06
CA ILE A 129 4.14 -14.43 -4.33
C ILE A 129 5.10 -14.06 -5.47
N ASP A 130 4.72 -14.42 -6.68
CA ASP A 130 5.45 -14.07 -7.90
C ASP A 130 5.69 -12.55 -7.98
N GLY A 131 6.85 -12.16 -8.46
CA GLY A 131 7.28 -10.75 -8.53
C GLY A 131 7.90 -10.22 -7.25
N ALA A 132 7.40 -10.58 -6.06
CA ALA A 132 8.04 -10.21 -4.80
C ALA A 132 9.41 -10.86 -4.63
N VAL A 133 9.60 -12.06 -5.16
CA VAL A 133 10.88 -12.78 -5.16
C VAL A 133 11.98 -11.95 -5.84
N GLU A 134 11.74 -11.49 -7.05
CA GLU A 134 12.73 -10.70 -7.80
C GLU A 134 12.98 -9.34 -7.16
N TYR A 135 11.94 -8.74 -6.59
CA TYR A 135 12.05 -7.44 -5.93
C TYR A 135 12.66 -7.51 -4.52
N SER A 136 12.94 -8.71 -4.02
CA SER A 136 13.61 -8.94 -2.73
C SER A 136 15.13 -9.15 -2.86
N LYS A 137 15.66 -9.18 -4.09
CA LYS A 137 17.07 -9.40 -4.40
C LYS A 137 17.76 -8.13 -4.88
N THR A 138 19.02 -7.99 -4.50
CA THR A 138 19.92 -6.97 -5.04
C THR A 138 21.37 -7.40 -4.85
N ALA A 139 22.31 -6.71 -5.50
CA ALA A 139 23.73 -6.92 -5.27
C ALA A 139 24.12 -6.43 -3.86
N GLY A 140 24.79 -7.29 -3.10
CA GLY A 140 25.41 -6.94 -1.82
C GLY A 140 26.75 -6.23 -1.98
N GLU A 141 27.47 -6.05 -0.87
CA GLU A 141 28.82 -5.43 -0.84
C GLU A 141 29.82 -6.16 -1.75
N ASP A 142 29.69 -7.48 -1.87
CA ASP A 142 30.54 -8.31 -2.72
C ASP A 142 30.18 -8.25 -4.22
N GLY A 143 29.13 -7.51 -4.56
CA GLY A 143 28.60 -7.40 -5.92
C GLY A 143 27.78 -8.62 -6.38
N THR A 144 27.55 -9.61 -5.49
CA THR A 144 26.70 -10.78 -5.76
C THR A 144 25.27 -10.51 -5.35
N GLU A 145 24.33 -11.03 -6.15
CA GLU A 145 22.91 -10.87 -5.87
C GLU A 145 22.42 -11.86 -4.81
N HIS A 146 21.79 -11.34 -3.74
CA HIS A 146 21.24 -12.09 -2.64
C HIS A 146 19.89 -11.51 -2.22
N PHE A 147 19.15 -12.25 -1.39
CA PHE A 147 17.96 -11.73 -0.71
C PHE A 147 18.35 -10.86 0.48
N TYR A 148 17.81 -9.63 0.55
CA TYR A 148 18.07 -8.70 1.65
C TYR A 148 16.81 -8.13 2.30
N LYS A 149 15.64 -8.43 1.72
CA LYS A 149 14.36 -8.06 2.31
C LYS A 149 13.32 -9.14 2.13
N VAL A 150 12.25 -9.05 2.90
CA VAL A 150 10.97 -9.70 2.63
C VAL A 150 9.98 -8.60 2.27
N CYS A 151 9.25 -8.73 1.16
CA CYS A 151 8.14 -7.85 0.85
C CYS A 151 7.07 -8.01 1.91
N TYR A 152 6.54 -6.87 2.41
CA TYR A 152 5.63 -6.88 3.54
C TYR A 152 4.22 -7.28 3.10
N THR A 153 3.61 -6.54 2.17
CA THR A 153 2.27 -6.80 1.68
C THR A 153 2.27 -6.95 0.16
N GLN A 154 1.26 -7.65 -0.36
CA GLN A 154 1.08 -7.72 -1.81
C GLN A 154 0.29 -6.53 -2.33
N GLY A 155 -0.76 -6.13 -1.63
CA GLY A 155 -1.61 -5.02 -2.01
C GLY A 155 -2.61 -5.33 -3.14
N ALA A 156 -3.81 -4.79 -2.98
CA ALA A 156 -4.79 -4.69 -4.05
C ALA A 156 -5.24 -3.24 -4.14
N GLY A 157 -5.34 -2.72 -5.36
CA GLY A 157 -5.91 -1.40 -5.64
C GLY A 157 -7.23 -1.52 -6.38
N GLY A 158 -8.07 -0.48 -6.35
CA GLY A 158 -9.34 -0.48 -7.06
C GLY A 158 -10.33 0.54 -6.56
N PHE A 159 -11.57 0.46 -7.03
CA PHE A 159 -12.68 1.20 -6.43
C PHE A 159 -13.25 0.43 -5.24
N ILE A 160 -13.39 1.13 -4.12
CA ILE A 160 -14.22 0.71 -3.00
C ILE A 160 -15.59 1.36 -3.17
N TYR A 161 -16.66 0.61 -2.95
CA TYR A 161 -18.02 1.13 -3.09
C TYR A 161 -18.87 0.85 -1.85
N ASN A 162 -19.85 1.72 -1.62
CA ASN A 162 -20.87 1.56 -0.59
C ASN A 162 -21.92 0.55 -1.06
N MET A 163 -21.88 -0.66 -0.48
CA MET A 163 -22.74 -1.78 -0.88
C MET A 163 -24.21 -1.48 -0.61
N ASP A 164 -24.52 -0.89 0.55
CA ASP A 164 -25.89 -0.56 0.95
C ASP A 164 -26.52 0.42 -0.04
N MET A 165 -25.75 1.44 -0.44
CA MET A 165 -26.19 2.44 -1.41
C MET A 165 -26.44 1.80 -2.79
N PHE A 166 -25.61 0.83 -3.20
CA PHE A 166 -25.81 0.09 -4.45
C PHE A 166 -27.07 -0.77 -4.38
N GLU A 167 -27.29 -1.50 -3.29
CA GLU A 167 -28.47 -2.35 -3.10
C GLU A 167 -29.75 -1.52 -3.04
N GLU A 168 -29.80 -0.47 -2.23
CA GLU A 168 -30.96 0.42 -2.07
C GLU A 168 -31.42 1.05 -3.37
N ASN A 169 -30.46 1.37 -4.27
CA ASN A 169 -30.77 2.04 -5.54
C ASN A 169 -30.82 1.07 -6.74
N GLY A 170 -30.56 -0.22 -6.52
CA GLY A 170 -30.54 -1.23 -7.58
C GLY A 170 -29.42 -1.01 -8.59
N TRP A 171 -28.29 -0.44 -8.14
CA TRP A 171 -27.11 -0.25 -9.00
C TRP A 171 -26.31 -1.54 -9.13
N THR A 172 -25.80 -1.77 -10.32
CA THR A 172 -24.96 -2.94 -10.60
C THR A 172 -23.49 -2.53 -10.59
N VAL A 173 -22.64 -3.34 -9.99
CA VAL A 173 -21.19 -3.16 -10.03
C VAL A 173 -20.70 -3.25 -11.48
N PRO A 174 -20.02 -2.23 -12.02
CA PRO A 174 -19.60 -2.19 -13.41
C PRO A 174 -18.44 -3.19 -13.64
N THR A 175 -18.49 -3.88 -14.78
CA THR A 175 -17.46 -4.83 -15.22
C THR A 175 -16.59 -4.28 -16.36
N THR A 176 -17.04 -3.23 -17.01
CA THR A 176 -16.34 -2.53 -18.09
C THR A 176 -16.29 -1.03 -17.84
N TYR A 177 -15.35 -0.34 -18.48
CA TYR A 177 -15.24 1.12 -18.41
C TYR A 177 -16.54 1.83 -18.89
N ASP A 178 -17.14 1.33 -19.97
CA ASP A 178 -18.41 1.89 -20.46
C ASP A 178 -19.55 1.74 -19.44
N GLU A 179 -19.60 0.61 -18.72
CA GLU A 179 -20.56 0.41 -17.63
C GLU A 179 -20.26 1.32 -16.43
N LEU A 180 -18.98 1.59 -16.12
CA LEU A 180 -18.59 2.55 -15.08
C LEU A 180 -19.08 3.97 -15.45
N VAL A 181 -18.87 4.40 -16.68
CA VAL A 181 -19.37 5.70 -17.19
C VAL A 181 -20.91 5.74 -17.13
N ALA A 182 -21.58 4.66 -17.54
CA ALA A 182 -23.04 4.56 -17.47
C ALA A 182 -23.57 4.61 -16.03
N LEU A 183 -22.88 3.95 -15.09
CA LEU A 183 -23.19 4.00 -13.66
C LEU A 183 -23.03 5.42 -13.12
N CYS A 184 -21.95 6.11 -13.42
CA CYS A 184 -21.75 7.51 -13.01
C CYS A 184 -22.88 8.41 -13.49
N ASN A 185 -23.30 8.24 -14.73
CA ASN A 185 -24.46 8.96 -15.29
C ASN A 185 -25.76 8.62 -14.55
N THR A 186 -25.97 7.34 -14.21
CA THR A 186 -27.14 6.87 -13.47
C THR A 186 -27.20 7.52 -12.08
N ILE A 187 -26.08 7.54 -11.34
CA ILE A 187 -25.97 8.16 -10.02
C ILE A 187 -26.26 9.66 -10.11
N ASN A 188 -25.64 10.35 -11.07
CA ASN A 188 -25.88 11.79 -11.27
C ASN A 188 -27.33 12.11 -11.59
N ASN A 189 -28.02 11.27 -12.39
CA ASN A 189 -29.40 11.48 -12.77
C ASN A 189 -30.40 11.12 -11.66
N ALA A 190 -30.03 10.25 -10.74
CA ALA A 190 -30.88 9.84 -9.62
C ALA A 190 -31.16 10.99 -8.65
N GLN A 191 -30.27 11.99 -8.57
CA GLN A 191 -30.40 13.19 -7.73
C GLN A 191 -30.72 12.85 -6.25
N ILE A 192 -30.09 11.83 -5.72
CA ILE A 192 -30.27 11.38 -4.33
C ILE A 192 -29.73 12.46 -3.40
N LEU A 193 -30.60 12.97 -2.52
CA LEU A 193 -30.21 14.01 -1.58
C LEU A 193 -29.41 13.42 -0.41
N ILE A 194 -28.31 14.05 -0.08
CA ILE A 194 -27.53 13.76 1.11
C ILE A 194 -28.30 14.29 2.32
N GLU A 195 -28.54 13.42 3.33
CA GLU A 195 -29.35 13.75 4.50
C GLU A 195 -28.90 15.06 5.18
N GLY A 196 -29.85 15.91 5.52
CA GLY A 196 -29.59 17.20 6.16
C GLY A 196 -28.96 18.28 5.27
N THR A 197 -28.76 18.00 3.97
CA THR A 197 -28.16 18.95 3.02
C THR A 197 -29.08 19.25 1.81
N ARG A 198 -28.61 20.12 0.91
CA ARG A 198 -29.20 20.33 -0.43
C ARG A 198 -28.36 19.72 -1.54
N ASN A 199 -27.26 19.04 -1.17
CA ASN A 199 -26.36 18.42 -2.10
C ASN A 199 -26.87 17.02 -2.46
N THR A 200 -26.47 16.54 -3.64
CA THR A 200 -26.77 15.20 -4.11
C THR A 200 -25.53 14.31 -4.03
N VAL A 201 -25.76 13.01 -3.82
CA VAL A 201 -24.73 11.99 -3.89
C VAL A 201 -24.00 12.07 -5.22
N LYS A 202 -22.68 11.97 -5.19
CA LYS A 202 -21.81 11.94 -6.37
C LYS A 202 -21.26 10.53 -6.62
N PRO A 203 -20.90 10.21 -7.87
CA PRO A 203 -20.29 8.93 -8.17
C PRO A 203 -19.01 8.66 -7.38
N ILE A 204 -18.04 9.59 -7.38
CA ILE A 204 -16.67 9.34 -6.92
C ILE A 204 -16.16 10.50 -6.06
N ALA A 205 -15.50 10.20 -4.93
CA ALA A 205 -14.58 11.11 -4.27
C ALA A 205 -13.14 10.62 -4.46
N TRP A 206 -12.20 11.54 -4.59
CA TRP A 206 -10.77 11.24 -4.67
C TRP A 206 -9.96 12.40 -4.12
N SER A 207 -8.69 12.15 -3.80
CA SER A 207 -7.77 13.15 -3.26
C SER A 207 -6.86 13.67 -4.38
N GLY A 208 -6.88 14.97 -4.65
CA GLY A 208 -5.99 15.61 -5.61
C GLY A 208 -4.88 16.45 -4.97
N ALA A 209 -4.85 16.59 -3.65
CA ALA A 209 -3.88 17.43 -2.93
C ALA A 209 -2.81 16.64 -2.18
N ASP A 210 -3.00 15.37 -1.96
CA ASP A 210 -2.06 14.49 -1.28
C ASP A 210 -1.44 13.50 -2.26
N ARG A 211 -0.29 12.92 -1.89
CA ARG A 211 0.36 11.86 -2.68
C ARG A 211 -0.42 10.55 -2.68
N GLN A 212 -1.29 10.33 -1.70
CA GLN A 212 -2.14 9.16 -1.60
C GLN A 212 -3.40 9.36 -2.45
N TYR A 213 -3.23 9.27 -3.77
CA TYR A 213 -4.35 9.47 -4.71
C TYR A 213 -5.20 8.23 -4.86
N TYR A 214 -4.56 7.08 -4.83
CA TYR A 214 -5.11 5.75 -5.03
C TYR A 214 -5.85 5.53 -6.38
N TRP A 215 -6.22 6.61 -7.08
CA TRP A 215 -6.79 6.53 -8.43
C TRP A 215 -5.78 6.02 -9.47
N ASP A 216 -4.49 6.24 -9.25
CA ASP A 216 -3.40 5.79 -10.11
C ASP A 216 -3.32 4.26 -10.18
N TYR A 217 -3.69 3.53 -9.12
CA TYR A 217 -3.75 2.07 -9.14
C TYR A 217 -4.73 1.55 -10.18
N ILE A 218 -5.88 2.20 -10.32
CA ILE A 218 -6.88 1.90 -11.34
C ILE A 218 -6.33 2.17 -12.74
N VAL A 219 -5.65 3.30 -12.91
CA VAL A 219 -5.02 3.67 -14.17
C VAL A 219 -3.91 2.69 -14.57
N PHE A 220 -3.12 2.22 -13.62
CA PHE A 220 -2.10 1.20 -13.88
C PHE A 220 -2.73 -0.14 -14.29
N GLU A 221 -3.85 -0.53 -13.69
CA GLU A 221 -4.57 -1.73 -14.10
C GLU A 221 -5.17 -1.59 -15.51
N TRP A 222 -5.74 -0.45 -15.85
CA TRP A 222 -6.17 -0.16 -17.23
C TRP A 222 -5.01 -0.20 -18.21
N TRP A 223 -3.87 0.36 -17.83
CA TRP A 223 -2.68 0.27 -18.65
C TRP A 223 -2.24 -1.19 -18.87
N ALA A 224 -2.20 -2.01 -17.84
CA ALA A 224 -1.87 -3.44 -17.96
C ALA A 224 -2.88 -4.18 -18.87
N GLN A 225 -4.16 -3.84 -18.78
CA GLN A 225 -5.20 -4.39 -19.64
C GLN A 225 -5.02 -4.00 -21.13
N LEU A 226 -4.60 -2.78 -21.40
CA LEU A 226 -4.35 -2.27 -22.76
C LEU A 226 -3.03 -2.78 -23.33
N ALA A 227 -1.96 -2.75 -22.55
CA ALA A 227 -0.61 -3.06 -22.99
C ALA A 227 -0.28 -4.57 -22.99
N GLY A 228 -0.79 -5.29 -22.01
CA GLY A 228 -0.45 -6.68 -21.73
C GLY A 228 0.90 -6.82 -21.02
N GLU A 229 1.10 -7.99 -20.40
CA GLU A 229 2.24 -8.28 -19.54
C GLU A 229 3.61 -8.07 -20.21
N THR A 230 3.80 -8.57 -21.42
CA THR A 230 5.07 -8.46 -22.12
C THR A 230 5.54 -7.00 -22.28
N LYS A 231 4.62 -6.09 -22.56
CA LYS A 231 4.96 -4.66 -22.65
C LYS A 231 5.28 -4.06 -21.27
N ILE A 232 4.55 -4.45 -20.22
CA ILE A 232 4.83 -4.02 -18.85
C ILE A 232 6.25 -4.46 -18.46
N GLU A 233 6.60 -5.72 -18.66
CA GLU A 233 7.92 -6.24 -18.30
C GLU A 233 9.04 -5.57 -19.11
N THR A 234 8.80 -5.27 -20.39
CA THR A 234 9.76 -4.54 -21.21
C THR A 234 9.88 -3.07 -20.79
N PHE A 235 8.76 -2.43 -20.43
CA PHE A 235 8.75 -1.05 -19.92
C PHE A 235 9.60 -0.92 -18.65
N LYS A 236 9.48 -1.87 -17.72
CA LYS A 236 10.23 -1.91 -16.45
C LYS A 236 11.75 -1.96 -16.61
N GLN A 237 12.25 -2.31 -17.78
CA GLN A 237 13.68 -2.29 -18.06
C GLN A 237 14.24 -0.88 -18.23
N PHE A 238 13.40 0.11 -18.49
CA PHE A 238 13.77 1.52 -18.71
C PHE A 238 14.97 1.68 -19.68
N ALA A 239 14.94 0.92 -20.78
CA ALA A 239 16.07 0.81 -21.70
C ALA A 239 16.41 2.14 -22.41
N SER A 240 15.44 3.03 -22.59
CA SER A 240 15.64 4.33 -23.23
C SER A 240 14.49 5.29 -22.91
N PRO A 241 14.60 6.61 -23.19
CA PRO A 241 13.51 7.55 -23.00
C PRO A 241 12.26 7.23 -23.86
N GLU A 242 12.40 6.37 -24.87
CA GLU A 242 11.30 5.93 -25.74
C GLU A 242 10.18 5.20 -24.97
N VAL A 243 10.44 4.71 -23.76
CA VAL A 243 9.38 4.14 -22.89
C VAL A 243 8.32 5.17 -22.55
N TYR A 244 8.63 6.47 -22.60
CA TYR A 244 7.70 7.56 -22.34
C TYR A 244 7.19 8.25 -23.61
N ASN A 245 7.53 7.75 -24.79
CA ASN A 245 7.05 8.32 -26.04
C ASN A 245 5.53 8.08 -26.18
N PRO A 246 4.69 9.14 -26.18
CA PRO A 246 3.23 8.99 -26.18
C PRO A 246 2.70 8.42 -27.50
N ASP A 247 3.47 8.53 -28.58
CA ASP A 247 3.15 7.97 -29.90
C ASP A 247 3.96 6.67 -30.18
N GLY A 248 4.69 6.20 -29.17
CA GLY A 248 5.62 5.08 -29.31
C GLY A 248 5.01 3.73 -28.94
N ASN A 249 5.91 2.81 -28.57
CA ASN A 249 5.56 1.41 -28.31
C ASN A 249 4.78 1.21 -27.00
N TYR A 250 4.76 2.21 -26.12
CA TYR A 250 4.11 2.18 -24.78
C TYR A 250 3.01 3.22 -24.65
N LYS A 251 2.41 3.65 -25.76
CA LYS A 251 1.35 4.67 -25.80
C LYS A 251 0.12 4.32 -24.95
N GLU A 252 -0.12 3.04 -24.70
CA GLU A 252 -1.25 2.54 -23.90
C GLU A 252 -1.25 3.12 -22.48
N PHE A 253 -0.10 3.54 -22.00
CA PHE A 253 0.02 4.24 -20.74
C PHE A 253 -0.75 5.59 -20.75
N ILE A 254 -0.57 6.39 -21.81
CA ILE A 254 -1.31 7.64 -21.99
C ILE A 254 -2.80 7.36 -22.26
N GLU A 255 -3.13 6.32 -23.02
CA GLU A 255 -4.51 5.90 -23.26
C GLU A 255 -5.24 5.55 -21.94
N ALA A 256 -4.56 4.89 -20.99
CA ALA A 256 -5.13 4.61 -19.67
C ALA A 256 -5.38 5.91 -18.85
N TYR A 257 -4.47 6.88 -18.92
CA TYR A 257 -4.71 8.19 -18.31
C TYR A 257 -5.83 8.94 -18.97
N GLU A 258 -6.00 8.82 -20.28
CA GLU A 258 -7.13 9.42 -21.00
C GLU A 258 -8.47 8.92 -20.47
N MET A 259 -8.58 7.63 -20.15
CA MET A 259 -9.78 7.08 -19.53
C MET A 259 -10.11 7.75 -18.19
N TRP A 260 -9.10 7.94 -17.32
CA TRP A 260 -9.32 8.65 -16.05
C TRP A 260 -9.63 10.13 -16.26
N TYR A 261 -8.95 10.79 -17.19
CA TYR A 261 -9.17 12.18 -17.56
C TYR A 261 -10.59 12.40 -18.08
N ASP A 262 -11.10 11.53 -18.93
CA ASP A 262 -12.47 11.59 -19.46
C ASP A 262 -13.49 11.40 -18.35
N LEU A 263 -13.22 10.48 -17.44
CA LEU A 263 -14.12 10.16 -16.32
C LEU A 263 -14.25 11.33 -15.33
N ILE A 264 -13.16 12.04 -15.04
CA ILE A 264 -13.09 13.01 -13.94
C ILE A 264 -12.94 14.46 -14.44
N ALA A 265 -12.00 14.75 -15.34
CA ALA A 265 -11.70 16.11 -15.75
C ALA A 265 -12.70 16.66 -16.78
N LEU A 266 -13.08 15.86 -17.77
CA LEU A 266 -14.08 16.24 -18.76
C LEU A 266 -15.52 16.06 -18.26
N THR A 267 -15.71 15.26 -17.20
CA THR A 267 -17.03 15.03 -16.60
C THR A 267 -17.01 15.39 -15.11
N PRO A 268 -16.85 16.68 -14.75
CA PRO A 268 -16.71 17.11 -13.36
C PRO A 268 -17.92 16.77 -12.47
N ALA A 269 -19.08 16.47 -13.08
CA ALA A 269 -20.25 16.01 -12.34
C ALA A 269 -20.04 14.64 -11.66
N ASN A 270 -19.07 13.84 -12.14
CA ASN A 270 -18.79 12.51 -11.60
C ASN A 270 -18.04 12.54 -10.25
N SER A 271 -17.51 13.69 -9.85
CA SER A 271 -16.83 13.80 -8.55
C SER A 271 -17.37 14.95 -7.71
N THR A 272 -17.00 14.98 -6.43
CA THR A 272 -17.24 16.11 -5.56
C THR A 272 -16.46 17.33 -6.05
N ALA A 273 -17.01 18.52 -5.87
CA ALA A 273 -16.47 19.76 -6.46
C ALA A 273 -15.01 20.04 -6.07
N ASP A 274 -14.59 19.60 -4.89
CA ASP A 274 -13.27 19.89 -4.33
C ASP A 274 -12.28 18.73 -4.49
N SER A 275 -12.65 17.62 -5.16
CA SER A 275 -11.82 16.41 -5.25
C SER A 275 -10.41 16.69 -5.75
N TYR A 276 -10.25 17.56 -6.76
CA TYR A 276 -8.94 17.91 -7.34
C TYR A 276 -8.01 18.71 -6.41
N SER A 277 -8.54 19.26 -5.32
CA SER A 277 -7.79 20.10 -4.37
C SER A 277 -7.92 19.66 -2.90
N GLN A 278 -8.73 18.64 -2.64
CA GLN A 278 -8.92 18.13 -1.28
C GLN A 278 -7.85 17.12 -0.89
N LYS A 279 -7.64 17.02 0.43
CA LYS A 279 -6.78 16.02 1.03
C LYS A 279 -7.49 14.67 1.15
N LEU A 280 -6.72 13.60 1.32
CA LEU A 280 -7.23 12.24 1.49
C LEU A 280 -8.27 12.15 2.61
N ILE A 281 -8.01 12.74 3.77
CA ILE A 281 -8.93 12.76 4.91
C ILE A 281 -10.32 13.33 4.55
N SER A 282 -10.39 14.29 3.63
CA SER A 282 -11.66 14.85 3.16
C SER A 282 -12.41 13.87 2.25
N ALA A 283 -11.69 13.18 1.35
CA ALA A 283 -12.27 12.14 0.50
C ALA A 283 -12.80 10.96 1.33
N GLN A 284 -12.03 10.52 2.32
CA GLN A 284 -12.44 9.50 3.29
C GLN A 284 -13.71 9.90 4.05
N SER A 285 -13.76 11.14 4.54
CA SER A 285 -14.93 11.67 5.24
C SER A 285 -16.16 11.74 4.34
N GLN A 286 -16.01 12.18 3.10
CA GLN A 286 -17.11 12.21 2.12
C GLN A 286 -17.67 10.81 1.84
N PHE A 287 -16.78 9.82 1.67
CA PHE A 287 -17.19 8.43 1.49
C PHE A 287 -17.91 7.89 2.74
N ALA A 288 -17.32 8.07 3.92
CA ALA A 288 -17.86 7.61 5.18
C ALA A 288 -19.21 8.25 5.56
N ASN A 289 -19.46 9.48 5.08
CA ASN A 289 -20.75 10.17 5.26
C ASN A 289 -21.79 9.80 4.19
N GLY A 290 -21.50 8.89 3.26
CA GLY A 290 -22.41 8.56 2.19
C GLY A 290 -22.61 9.68 1.15
N GLU A 291 -21.69 10.62 1.04
CA GLU A 291 -21.76 11.73 0.08
C GLU A 291 -21.39 11.28 -1.35
N VAL A 292 -20.70 10.14 -1.45
CA VAL A 292 -20.30 9.52 -2.71
C VAL A 292 -20.55 8.02 -2.68
N ALA A 293 -20.74 7.45 -3.87
CA ALA A 293 -20.98 6.02 -4.04
C ALA A 293 -19.68 5.19 -4.04
N MET A 294 -18.58 5.76 -4.52
CA MET A 294 -17.31 5.08 -4.73
C MET A 294 -16.12 5.97 -4.36
N ILE A 295 -15.01 5.31 -3.99
CA ILE A 295 -13.71 5.96 -3.75
C ILE A 295 -12.59 5.05 -4.30
N PRO A 296 -11.63 5.56 -5.11
CA PRO A 296 -10.43 4.81 -5.45
C PRO A 296 -9.58 4.63 -4.20
N TYR A 297 -9.12 3.40 -3.97
CA TYR A 297 -8.37 3.06 -2.77
C TYR A 297 -7.53 1.78 -2.94
N ALA A 298 -6.95 1.29 -1.85
CA ALA A 298 -6.27 0.00 -1.79
C ALA A 298 -6.81 -0.86 -0.64
N GLN A 299 -6.28 -2.06 -0.50
CA GLN A 299 -6.75 -3.09 0.44
C GLN A 299 -6.88 -2.61 1.92
N TRP A 300 -6.17 -1.58 2.31
CA TRP A 300 -6.22 -1.00 3.66
C TRP A 300 -7.34 0.02 3.88
N ALA A 301 -8.24 0.20 2.89
CA ALA A 301 -9.30 1.22 2.94
C ALA A 301 -10.15 1.15 4.21
N LYS A 302 -10.59 -0.05 4.60
CA LYS A 302 -11.47 -0.23 5.76
C LYS A 302 -10.82 0.27 7.04
N LYS A 303 -9.58 -0.18 7.29
CA LYS A 303 -8.81 0.19 8.49
C LYS A 303 -8.42 1.67 8.49
N GLU A 304 -7.91 2.17 7.36
CA GLU A 304 -7.44 3.55 7.27
C GLU A 304 -8.59 4.55 7.36
N ILE A 305 -9.73 4.31 6.70
CA ILE A 305 -10.92 5.16 6.80
C ILE A 305 -11.45 5.16 8.25
N LYS A 306 -11.58 3.99 8.89
CA LYS A 306 -11.96 3.87 10.29
C LYS A 306 -11.06 4.71 11.20
N ASN A 307 -9.75 4.61 11.04
CA ASN A 307 -8.79 5.40 11.82
C ASN A 307 -8.94 6.90 11.56
N ALA A 308 -9.14 7.29 10.31
CA ALA A 308 -9.30 8.70 9.90
C ALA A 308 -10.55 9.36 10.48
N ILE A 309 -11.68 8.64 10.51
CA ILE A 309 -12.95 9.17 11.01
C ILE A 309 -13.22 8.86 12.49
N GLY A 310 -12.41 7.97 13.11
CA GLY A 310 -12.49 7.60 14.52
C GLY A 310 -13.65 6.66 14.88
N LYS A 311 -14.28 6.00 13.90
CA LYS A 311 -15.35 5.00 14.09
C LYS A 311 -15.42 4.03 12.92
N ASP A 312 -16.15 2.92 13.08
CA ASP A 312 -16.49 2.05 11.97
C ASP A 312 -17.43 2.76 10.97
N LEU A 313 -17.44 2.32 9.71
CA LEU A 313 -18.43 2.75 8.73
C LEU A 313 -19.82 2.24 9.15
N ASP A 314 -20.84 3.04 8.89
CA ASP A 314 -22.24 2.71 9.21
C ASP A 314 -22.92 1.88 8.08
N PHE A 315 -22.15 1.42 7.09
CA PHE A 315 -22.59 0.63 5.94
C PHE A 315 -21.52 -0.37 5.51
N ASP A 316 -21.90 -1.40 4.79
CA ASP A 316 -20.99 -2.38 4.22
C ASP A 316 -20.28 -1.86 2.97
N ILE A 317 -19.01 -2.26 2.82
CA ILE A 317 -18.18 -1.91 1.66
C ILE A 317 -17.61 -3.15 0.99
N ALA A 318 -17.29 -3.01 -0.29
CA ALA A 318 -16.52 -4.01 -1.02
C ALA A 318 -15.57 -3.34 -2.02
N MET A 319 -14.49 -4.05 -2.37
CA MET A 319 -13.62 -3.71 -3.47
C MET A 319 -14.13 -4.36 -4.75
N MET A 320 -14.32 -3.60 -5.82
CA MET A 320 -14.69 -4.19 -7.11
C MET A 320 -13.45 -4.58 -7.93
N GLN A 321 -13.61 -5.57 -8.80
CA GLN A 321 -12.66 -5.76 -9.89
C GLN A 321 -12.61 -4.47 -10.72
N THR A 322 -11.40 -4.06 -11.12
CA THR A 322 -11.30 -2.85 -11.94
C THR A 322 -12.03 -3.05 -13.27
N PRO A 323 -13.01 -2.18 -13.58
CA PRO A 323 -13.78 -2.30 -14.82
C PRO A 323 -12.87 -2.36 -16.03
N LYS A 324 -13.09 -3.33 -16.92
CA LYS A 324 -12.19 -3.61 -18.05
C LYS A 324 -12.13 -2.45 -19.04
N ALA A 325 -10.92 -2.01 -19.35
CA ALA A 325 -10.66 -0.99 -20.36
C ALA A 325 -11.16 -1.42 -21.76
N VAL A 326 -11.02 -2.71 -22.07
CA VAL A 326 -11.52 -3.33 -23.30
C VAL A 326 -12.19 -4.65 -23.00
N ALA A 327 -13.25 -4.96 -23.73
CA ALA A 327 -13.97 -6.21 -23.55
C ALA A 327 -13.05 -7.42 -23.75
N GLY A 328 -13.11 -8.37 -22.80
CA GLY A 328 -12.30 -9.58 -22.84
C GLY A 328 -10.86 -9.42 -22.37
N ALA A 329 -10.44 -8.25 -21.91
CA ALA A 329 -9.13 -8.07 -21.30
C ALA A 329 -8.95 -8.98 -20.07
N GLN A 330 -7.70 -9.39 -19.82
CA GLN A 330 -7.30 -10.06 -18.58
C GLN A 330 -7.56 -9.12 -17.38
N ASP A 331 -8.06 -9.67 -16.29
CA ASP A 331 -8.12 -8.93 -15.03
C ASP A 331 -6.70 -8.83 -14.43
N TYR A 332 -6.30 -7.61 -14.12
CA TYR A 332 -5.02 -7.34 -13.46
C TYR A 332 -5.27 -6.74 -12.08
N ASN A 333 -4.33 -6.96 -11.18
CA ASN A 333 -4.24 -6.29 -9.91
C ASN A 333 -2.86 -5.66 -9.75
N TYR A 334 -2.81 -4.36 -9.53
CA TYR A 334 -1.57 -3.67 -9.24
C TYR A 334 -1.13 -3.96 -7.79
N LEU A 335 0.02 -4.63 -7.66
CA LEU A 335 0.58 -5.04 -6.37
C LEU A 335 1.28 -3.85 -5.71
N VAL A 336 0.51 -3.04 -5.00
CA VAL A 336 0.96 -1.75 -4.43
C VAL A 336 1.90 -1.90 -3.23
N GLY A 337 1.91 -3.06 -2.58
CA GLY A 337 2.63 -3.28 -1.31
C GLY A 337 4.11 -3.65 -1.46
N PHE A 338 4.64 -3.80 -2.68
CA PHE A 338 6.04 -4.20 -2.86
C PHE A 338 7.07 -3.14 -2.46
N GLY A 339 6.66 -1.88 -2.33
CA GLY A 339 7.46 -0.81 -1.74
C GLY A 339 7.73 -1.01 -0.25
N ASP A 340 6.81 -1.69 0.45
CA ASP A 340 6.93 -1.97 1.88
C ASP A 340 7.90 -3.14 2.09
N SER A 341 8.78 -2.98 3.07
CA SER A 341 9.91 -3.89 3.28
C SER A 341 10.04 -4.30 4.73
N MET A 342 10.38 -5.57 4.94
CA MET A 342 10.90 -6.09 6.20
C MET A 342 12.37 -6.39 5.99
N ILE A 343 13.24 -5.75 6.77
CA ILE A 343 14.69 -5.92 6.69
C ILE A 343 15.28 -6.33 8.04
N VAL A 344 16.39 -7.04 7.99
CA VAL A 344 17.18 -7.45 9.16
C VAL A 344 18.52 -6.73 9.10
N PRO A 345 18.93 -5.98 10.15
CA PRO A 345 20.24 -5.36 10.21
C PRO A 345 21.38 -6.38 10.23
N GLU A 346 22.49 -6.11 9.56
CA GLU A 346 23.70 -6.94 9.67
C GLU A 346 24.29 -6.90 11.09
N ASN A 347 24.17 -5.76 11.77
CA ASN A 347 24.75 -5.54 13.10
C ASN A 347 23.89 -6.05 14.27
N THR A 348 22.73 -6.68 14.04
CA THR A 348 21.96 -7.31 15.13
C THR A 348 22.59 -8.64 15.57
N PRO A 349 22.66 -8.90 16.88
CA PRO A 349 23.09 -10.22 17.40
C PRO A 349 22.01 -11.31 17.22
N ASN A 350 20.77 -10.95 16.86
CA ASN A 350 19.61 -11.84 16.83
C ASN A 350 19.14 -12.17 15.40
N GLN A 351 20.06 -12.20 14.41
CA GLN A 351 19.71 -12.46 13.01
C GLN A 351 18.89 -13.75 12.82
N GLU A 352 19.26 -14.84 13.53
CA GLU A 352 18.54 -16.11 13.42
C GLU A 352 17.12 -16.03 13.99
N LEU A 353 16.93 -15.36 15.13
CA LEU A 353 15.60 -15.13 15.69
C LEU A 353 14.74 -14.26 14.76
N ALA A 354 15.33 -13.24 14.13
CA ALA A 354 14.65 -12.40 13.15
C ALA A 354 14.20 -13.24 11.95
N LYS A 355 15.07 -14.10 11.41
CA LYS A 355 14.71 -15.01 10.31
C LYS A 355 13.65 -16.02 10.71
N ASP A 356 13.69 -16.55 11.94
CA ASP A 356 12.68 -17.48 12.46
C ASP A 356 11.31 -16.81 12.57
N PHE A 357 11.26 -15.55 13.04
CA PHE A 357 10.01 -14.79 13.10
C PHE A 357 9.48 -14.47 11.69
N LEU A 358 10.33 -14.07 10.75
CA LEU A 358 9.94 -13.86 9.35
C LEU A 358 9.41 -15.15 8.72
N ALA A 359 10.02 -16.31 9.02
CA ALA A 359 9.49 -17.61 8.57
C ALA A 359 8.12 -17.93 9.18
N TYR A 360 7.91 -17.60 10.47
CA TYR A 360 6.63 -17.75 11.14
C TYR A 360 5.53 -16.89 10.45
N MET A 361 5.85 -15.68 10.00
CA MET A 361 4.88 -14.83 9.30
C MET A 361 4.33 -15.46 8.00
N ALA A 362 5.03 -16.41 7.39
CA ALA A 362 4.58 -17.15 6.22
C ALA A 362 3.66 -18.34 6.54
N THR A 363 3.41 -18.66 7.82
CA THR A 363 2.48 -19.73 8.22
C THR A 363 1.03 -19.35 7.98
N GLU A 364 0.16 -20.36 7.85
CA GLU A 364 -1.29 -20.14 7.73
C GLU A 364 -1.85 -19.32 8.88
N GLU A 365 -1.46 -19.64 10.12
CA GLU A 365 -1.88 -18.94 11.33
C GLU A 365 -1.56 -17.44 11.27
N ALA A 366 -0.32 -17.08 10.94
CA ALA A 366 0.11 -15.69 10.83
C ALA A 366 -0.57 -14.96 9.67
N CYS A 367 -0.70 -15.60 8.50
CA CYS A 367 -1.43 -15.06 7.36
C CYS A 367 -2.88 -14.73 7.71
N ARG A 368 -3.59 -15.63 8.39
CA ARG A 368 -4.97 -15.40 8.86
C ARG A 368 -5.06 -14.26 9.87
N THR A 369 -4.17 -14.24 10.85
CA THR A 369 -4.08 -13.18 11.86
C THR A 369 -3.90 -11.81 11.19
N PHE A 370 -3.02 -11.74 10.18
CA PHE A 370 -2.82 -10.48 9.45
C PHE A 370 -4.09 -10.02 8.75
N VAL A 371 -4.72 -10.88 7.96
CA VAL A 371 -5.94 -10.53 7.22
C VAL A 371 -7.06 -10.06 8.14
N GLU A 372 -7.26 -10.74 9.27
CA GLU A 372 -8.30 -10.41 10.25
C GLU A 372 -8.02 -9.07 10.94
N LYS A 373 -6.80 -8.85 11.45
CA LYS A 373 -6.46 -7.69 12.27
C LYS A 373 -6.15 -6.43 11.45
N ALA A 374 -5.61 -6.60 10.25
CA ALA A 374 -5.43 -5.52 9.27
C ALA A 374 -6.68 -5.25 8.42
N GLU A 375 -7.81 -5.92 8.74
CA GLU A 375 -9.14 -5.71 8.17
C GLU A 375 -9.17 -5.76 6.63
N GLY A 376 -8.49 -6.77 6.03
CA GLY A 376 -8.52 -7.04 4.59
C GLY A 376 -7.22 -6.74 3.83
N ALA A 377 -6.16 -6.38 4.52
CA ALA A 377 -4.83 -6.40 3.92
C ALA A 377 -4.25 -7.83 3.90
N PHE A 378 -3.35 -8.10 2.96
CA PHE A 378 -2.73 -9.41 2.76
C PHE A 378 -1.21 -9.27 2.75
N LEU A 379 -0.50 -10.14 3.48
CA LEU A 379 0.95 -10.25 3.38
C LEU A 379 1.37 -10.72 1.97
N ALA A 380 2.61 -10.49 1.59
CA ALA A 380 3.13 -10.87 0.26
C ALA A 380 3.42 -12.38 0.14
N PHE A 381 2.52 -13.21 0.66
CA PHE A 381 2.57 -14.66 0.59
C PHE A 381 1.41 -15.24 -0.24
N ASP A 382 1.55 -16.48 -0.67
CA ASP A 382 0.49 -17.23 -1.35
C ASP A 382 -0.59 -17.66 -0.34
N TYR A 383 -1.83 -17.30 -0.63
CA TYR A 383 -3.01 -17.62 0.19
C TYR A 383 -3.83 -18.78 -0.36
N SER A 384 -3.40 -19.46 -1.42
CA SER A 384 -4.15 -20.54 -2.04
C SER A 384 -4.49 -21.70 -1.08
N ASP A 385 -3.63 -21.91 -0.07
CA ASP A 385 -3.78 -22.95 0.94
C ASP A 385 -4.15 -22.38 2.33
N VAL A 386 -4.55 -21.12 2.42
CA VAL A 386 -4.97 -20.46 3.67
C VAL A 386 -6.49 -20.47 3.76
N ASP A 387 -7.06 -21.13 4.77
CA ASP A 387 -8.52 -21.14 4.99
C ASP A 387 -9.00 -19.81 5.61
N LEU A 388 -9.57 -18.95 4.79
CA LEU A 388 -10.19 -17.68 5.18
C LEU A 388 -11.72 -17.75 5.28
N SER A 389 -12.33 -18.91 5.08
CA SER A 389 -13.78 -19.06 4.95
C SER A 389 -14.59 -18.49 6.13
N ALA A 390 -14.09 -18.67 7.36
CA ALA A 390 -14.75 -18.15 8.56
C ALA A 390 -14.65 -16.61 8.67
N ILE A 391 -13.55 -16.02 8.21
CA ILE A 391 -13.35 -14.56 8.18
C ILE A 391 -14.25 -13.96 7.09
N GLU A 392 -14.21 -14.50 5.89
CA GLU A 392 -14.97 -14.03 4.73
C GLU A 392 -16.48 -14.14 4.90
N ALA A 393 -16.96 -15.15 5.65
CA ALA A 393 -18.37 -15.29 5.97
C ALA A 393 -18.91 -14.14 6.85
N ASN A 394 -18.02 -13.43 7.56
CA ASN A 394 -18.37 -12.35 8.47
C ASN A 394 -17.94 -10.97 7.95
N ASP A 395 -17.16 -10.91 6.87
CA ASP A 395 -16.63 -9.65 6.34
C ASP A 395 -16.59 -9.67 4.81
N THR A 396 -17.55 -8.98 4.21
CA THR A 396 -17.69 -8.86 2.74
C THR A 396 -16.53 -8.09 2.11
N TYR A 397 -15.93 -7.16 2.84
CA TYR A 397 -14.77 -6.41 2.35
C TYR A 397 -13.56 -7.33 2.18
N ILE A 398 -13.21 -8.08 3.22
CA ILE A 398 -12.11 -9.06 3.17
C ILE A 398 -12.31 -10.04 2.03
N LYS A 399 -13.53 -10.59 1.91
CA LYS A 399 -13.87 -11.48 0.82
C LYS A 399 -13.64 -10.86 -0.55
N SER A 400 -14.08 -9.62 -0.76
CA SER A 400 -13.96 -8.94 -2.06
C SER A 400 -12.50 -8.65 -2.44
N VAL A 401 -11.66 -8.30 -1.45
CA VAL A 401 -10.21 -8.11 -1.67
C VAL A 401 -9.54 -9.45 -2.03
N HIS A 402 -9.86 -10.52 -1.32
CA HIS A 402 -9.33 -11.86 -1.61
C HIS A 402 -9.76 -12.34 -3.01
N GLU A 403 -11.02 -12.15 -3.37
CA GLU A 403 -11.52 -12.47 -4.71
C GLU A 403 -10.80 -11.67 -5.79
N LYS A 404 -10.49 -10.38 -5.56
CA LYS A 404 -9.70 -9.58 -6.49
C LYS A 404 -8.28 -10.13 -6.64
N LEU A 405 -7.59 -10.42 -5.55
CA LEU A 405 -6.25 -10.98 -5.57
C LEU A 405 -6.20 -12.33 -6.29
N THR A 406 -7.18 -13.21 -6.03
CA THR A 406 -7.24 -14.57 -6.60
C THR A 406 -7.63 -14.57 -8.08
N ASN A 407 -8.56 -13.69 -8.49
CA ASN A 407 -9.10 -13.69 -9.86
C ASN A 407 -8.36 -12.78 -10.82
N SER A 408 -7.36 -12.04 -10.35
CA SER A 408 -6.57 -11.11 -11.17
C SER A 408 -5.13 -11.55 -11.27
N LYS A 409 -4.50 -11.24 -12.40
CA LYS A 409 -3.05 -11.40 -12.54
C LYS A 409 -2.34 -10.25 -11.84
N GLY A 410 -1.56 -10.57 -10.82
CA GLY A 410 -0.74 -9.59 -10.12
C GLY A 410 0.36 -9.03 -11.02
N PHE A 411 0.60 -7.74 -10.97
CA PHE A 411 1.76 -7.09 -11.58
C PHE A 411 2.22 -5.92 -10.72
N HIS A 412 3.45 -5.51 -10.88
CA HIS A 412 4.00 -4.31 -10.24
C HIS A 412 4.89 -3.56 -11.24
N LEU A 413 5.08 -2.28 -10.97
CA LEU A 413 5.94 -1.39 -11.77
C LEU A 413 7.31 -1.17 -11.13
N ALA A 414 7.50 -1.59 -9.88
CA ALA A 414 8.79 -1.55 -9.21
C ALA A 414 9.83 -2.38 -9.98
N SER A 415 11.01 -1.82 -10.16
CA SER A 415 12.11 -2.40 -10.91
C SER A 415 13.42 -2.00 -10.24
N LYS A 416 14.48 -2.79 -10.42
CA LYS A 416 15.84 -2.44 -9.99
C LYS A 416 16.31 -1.11 -10.60
N ASN A 417 15.72 -0.72 -11.70
CA ASN A 417 16.13 0.40 -12.53
C ASN A 417 15.27 1.65 -12.34
N ASP A 418 14.19 1.59 -11.57
CA ASP A 418 13.14 2.62 -11.58
C ASP A 418 13.37 3.81 -10.66
N ILE A 419 14.25 3.68 -9.66
CA ILE A 419 14.37 4.63 -8.54
C ILE A 419 14.58 6.07 -9.01
N ALA A 420 15.41 6.28 -10.01
CA ALA A 420 15.73 7.63 -10.49
C ALA A 420 14.78 8.12 -11.58
N VAL A 421 14.20 7.22 -12.35
CA VAL A 421 13.45 7.54 -13.57
C VAL A 421 11.95 7.56 -13.32
N TRP A 422 11.46 6.61 -12.55
CA TRP A 422 10.02 6.44 -12.27
C TRP A 422 9.57 7.29 -11.09
N ASN A 423 10.12 7.03 -9.91
CA ASN A 423 9.58 7.56 -8.66
C ASN A 423 10.00 9.00 -8.33
N VAL A 424 11.19 9.44 -8.71
CA VAL A 424 11.75 10.66 -8.14
C VAL A 424 11.78 11.83 -9.10
N ASN A 425 11.91 11.61 -10.41
CA ASN A 425 12.30 12.72 -11.29
C ASN A 425 11.38 13.01 -12.47
N VAL A 426 10.56 12.07 -12.94
CA VAL A 426 9.81 12.29 -14.18
C VAL A 426 8.33 12.00 -14.04
N PHE A 427 8.00 10.76 -13.68
CA PHE A 427 6.66 10.25 -13.88
C PHE A 427 5.70 10.70 -12.78
N MET A 428 5.94 10.26 -11.57
CA MET A 428 5.03 10.55 -10.46
C MET A 428 4.96 12.05 -10.13
N PRO A 429 6.08 12.80 -9.96
CA PRO A 429 5.97 14.24 -9.69
C PRO A 429 5.32 15.01 -10.82
N TRP A 430 5.43 14.53 -12.06
CA TRP A 430 4.87 15.22 -13.20
C TRP A 430 3.37 15.00 -13.35
N ILE A 431 2.94 13.77 -13.21
CA ILE A 431 1.51 13.42 -13.19
C ILE A 431 0.86 14.07 -11.98
N GLU A 432 1.42 13.89 -10.80
CA GLU A 432 0.94 14.47 -9.58
C GLU A 432 0.78 15.98 -9.66
N ASN A 433 1.81 16.71 -10.06
CA ASN A 433 1.81 18.16 -9.97
C ASN A 433 1.15 18.89 -11.14
N LYS A 434 0.97 18.25 -12.29
CA LYS A 434 0.47 18.97 -13.46
C LYS A 434 -0.82 18.44 -14.03
N TYR A 435 -1.12 17.19 -13.80
CA TYR A 435 -2.21 16.51 -14.47
C TYR A 435 -3.51 16.50 -13.70
N PHE A 436 -3.45 16.05 -12.47
CA PHE A 436 -4.62 15.83 -11.63
C PHE A 436 -4.80 16.87 -10.54
N TYR A 437 -3.75 17.61 -10.25
CA TYR A 437 -3.88 18.75 -9.38
C TYR A 437 -4.66 19.88 -10.07
N GLN A 438 -4.51 21.03 -9.64
CA GLN A 438 -5.30 22.20 -9.96
C GLN A 438 -5.47 22.51 -11.45
N SER A 439 -4.56 22.05 -12.33
CA SER A 439 -4.57 22.49 -13.72
C SER A 439 -5.39 21.63 -14.68
N ALA A 440 -5.45 20.30 -14.51
CA ALA A 440 -6.23 19.47 -15.44
C ALA A 440 -7.73 19.59 -15.21
N CYS A 441 -8.20 19.58 -13.94
CA CYS A 441 -9.62 19.74 -13.65
C CYS A 441 -10.09 21.20 -13.74
N SER A 442 -9.22 22.20 -13.53
CA SER A 442 -9.56 23.62 -13.71
C SER A 442 -9.40 24.11 -15.16
N GLU A 443 -8.46 23.55 -15.91
CA GLU A 443 -8.17 23.89 -17.31
C GLU A 443 -8.01 22.62 -18.17
N PRO A 444 -9.05 21.77 -18.28
CA PRO A 444 -8.92 20.46 -18.92
C PRO A 444 -8.48 20.54 -20.37
N THR A 445 -8.90 21.56 -21.11
CA THR A 445 -8.53 21.74 -22.52
C THR A 445 -7.06 22.12 -22.75
N ALA A 446 -6.39 22.67 -21.74
CA ALA A 446 -4.99 23.06 -21.82
C ALA A 446 -4.04 21.93 -21.39
N ASN A 447 -4.51 21.01 -20.57
CA ASN A 447 -3.71 19.93 -19.96
C ASN A 447 -4.25 18.55 -20.35
N THR A 448 -4.45 18.35 -21.66
CA THR A 448 -4.91 17.05 -22.19
C THR A 448 -3.85 15.95 -22.00
N PRO A 449 -4.24 14.66 -22.01
CA PRO A 449 -3.32 13.53 -21.97
C PRO A 449 -2.16 13.64 -22.98
N ALA A 450 -2.46 14.07 -24.19
CA ALA A 450 -1.45 14.28 -25.23
C ALA A 450 -0.42 15.35 -24.86
N VAL A 451 -0.84 16.48 -24.29
CA VAL A 451 0.06 17.56 -23.84
C VAL A 451 0.97 17.04 -22.72
N VAL A 452 0.42 16.32 -21.77
CA VAL A 452 1.19 15.81 -20.64
C VAL A 452 2.12 14.69 -21.08
N GLY A 453 1.68 13.78 -21.91
CA GLY A 453 2.52 12.72 -22.48
C GLY A 453 3.72 13.29 -23.22
N ALA A 454 3.52 14.33 -24.03
CA ALA A 454 4.60 15.03 -24.72
C ALA A 454 5.59 15.70 -23.75
N ASP A 455 5.09 16.32 -22.69
CA ASP A 455 5.95 16.95 -21.66
C ASP A 455 6.77 15.92 -20.88
N ILE A 456 6.18 14.76 -20.51
CA ILE A 456 6.89 13.66 -19.85
C ILE A 456 8.01 13.16 -20.74
N TYR A 457 7.72 12.89 -22.01
CA TYR A 457 8.71 12.41 -22.96
C TYR A 457 9.87 13.39 -23.19
N ASN A 458 9.55 14.67 -23.36
CA ASN A 458 10.57 15.71 -23.49
C ASN A 458 11.51 15.78 -22.27
N ARG A 459 10.99 15.63 -21.05
CA ARG A 459 11.79 15.57 -19.83
C ARG A 459 12.64 14.31 -19.76
N ALA A 460 12.05 13.17 -20.11
CA ALA A 460 12.78 11.93 -20.19
C ALA A 460 13.95 12.02 -21.17
N GLN A 461 13.74 12.56 -22.37
CA GLN A 461 14.81 12.77 -23.35
C GLN A 461 15.95 13.67 -22.83
N GLN A 462 15.61 14.73 -22.09
CA GLN A 462 16.60 15.67 -21.54
C GLN A 462 17.36 15.08 -20.34
N GLY A 463 16.73 14.32 -19.51
CA GLY A 463 17.30 13.81 -18.25
C GLY A 463 17.89 12.39 -18.32
N TRP A 464 17.56 11.64 -19.35
CA TRP A 464 17.79 10.19 -19.40
C TRP A 464 19.23 9.76 -19.12
N SER A 465 20.18 10.39 -19.75
CA SER A 465 21.61 10.02 -19.61
C SER A 465 22.13 10.16 -18.19
N VAL A 466 21.58 11.11 -17.42
CA VAL A 466 21.93 11.31 -16.01
C VAL A 466 21.22 10.28 -15.14
N TRP A 467 19.92 10.11 -15.35
CA TRP A 467 19.10 9.20 -14.55
C TRP A 467 19.50 7.74 -14.73
N ALA A 468 19.69 7.32 -15.98
CA ALA A 468 20.12 5.95 -16.30
C ALA A 468 21.50 5.64 -15.67
N ARG A 469 22.44 6.57 -15.74
CA ARG A 469 23.74 6.40 -15.07
C ARG A 469 23.61 6.27 -13.56
N ASN A 470 22.76 7.09 -12.93
CA ASN A 470 22.54 7.05 -11.49
C ASN A 470 21.85 5.75 -11.06
N ALA A 471 21.01 5.18 -11.92
CA ALA A 471 20.35 3.89 -11.71
C ALA A 471 21.18 2.68 -12.14
N GLY A 472 22.40 2.89 -12.67
CA GLY A 472 23.25 1.81 -13.18
C GLY A 472 22.75 1.16 -14.49
N ILE A 473 21.80 1.81 -15.19
CA ILE A 473 21.26 1.31 -16.45
C ILE A 473 22.24 1.58 -17.59
N THR A 474 22.58 0.53 -18.34
CA THR A 474 23.34 0.64 -19.59
C THR A 474 22.35 0.70 -20.76
N TYR A 475 22.40 1.74 -21.58
CA TYR A 475 21.53 1.96 -22.74
C TYR A 475 22.34 2.31 -23.99
#